data_b968f3a9bd464dcf026c60e73d5561d3
#
_entry.id   b968f3a9bd464dcf026c60e73d5561d3
#
_cell.length_a   1.000
_cell.length_b   1.000
_cell.length_c   1.000
_cell.angle_alpha   90.00
_cell.angle_beta   90.00
_cell.angle_gamma   90.00
#
_symmetry.space_group_name_H-M   'P 1'
#
loop_
_entity.id
_entity.type
_entity.pdbx_description
1 polymer ?
#
loop_
_entity_poly.entity_id
_entity_poly.type
_entity_poly.pdbx_seq_one_letter_code
_entity_poly.pdbx_strand_id
1 'polypeptide(L)'
;MKRLIALLLGLMYLTGCSGEKEWYLAEEFWHVQGQSQRISYQYDEDWNLSACVYQDESIYERTEYTYDDRGELLRERVTDGRNLLHEIQYTITRDEDGRVIRRDKTRDGQLIETEEFAWEGDALLMRKDVSHAFDRTETLTEEFGDGLLVRCTRETKIGNRTAVSVTDYRYEDGLLVEESSDLYRTVYTYENGKLLREEYILNGSPQSHWEYGYTDNTCERTQYDDAGTLIAREISTYDHTGNLIRVEYYDGAEEPWQYVSYQYITP
;
A
#
# COMPACT_ATOMS: atom_id res chain seq x y z
N MET A 1 -14.52 -18.54 -10.99
CA MET A 1 -13.86 -17.99 -9.79
C MET A 1 -13.31 -16.64 -10.19
N LYS A 2 -13.90 -15.54 -9.70
CA LYS A 2 -13.45 -14.18 -10.03
C LYS A 2 -12.22 -13.88 -9.17
N ARG A 3 -11.06 -13.71 -9.80
CA ARG A 3 -9.82 -13.36 -9.15
C ARG A 3 -9.89 -11.88 -8.77
N LEU A 4 -9.97 -11.58 -7.49
CA LEU A 4 -9.68 -10.26 -6.95
C LEU A 4 -8.14 -10.14 -6.92
N ILE A 5 -7.57 -9.56 -7.97
CA ILE A 5 -6.20 -9.07 -7.90
C ILE A 5 -6.29 -7.74 -7.17
N ALA A 6 -6.04 -7.75 -5.87
CA ALA A 6 -5.80 -6.52 -5.12
C ALA A 6 -4.43 -6.00 -5.59
N LEU A 7 -4.45 -5.03 -6.50
CA LEU A 7 -3.27 -4.23 -6.83
C LEU A 7 -2.97 -3.37 -5.59
N LEU A 8 -2.18 -3.90 -4.67
CA LEU A 8 -1.54 -3.12 -3.62
C LEU A 8 -0.41 -2.33 -4.30
N LEU A 9 -0.75 -1.19 -4.88
CA LEU A 9 0.21 -0.13 -5.19
C LEU A 9 0.70 0.46 -3.87
N GLY A 10 1.58 -0.27 -3.20
CA GLY A 10 2.42 0.29 -2.16
C GLY A 10 3.49 1.15 -2.82
N LEU A 11 3.18 2.40 -3.14
CA LEU A 11 4.19 3.42 -3.40
C LEU A 11 4.95 3.63 -2.08
N MET A 12 5.96 2.81 -1.84
CA MET A 12 6.95 3.12 -0.83
C MET A 12 7.81 4.26 -1.37
N TYR A 13 7.48 5.48 -0.99
CA TYR A 13 8.44 6.59 -1.00
C TYR A 13 9.49 6.27 0.07
N LEU A 14 10.55 5.60 -0.34
CA LEU A 14 11.77 5.53 0.46
C LEU A 14 12.50 6.87 0.28
N THR A 15 12.09 7.90 1.03
CA THR A 15 12.92 9.11 1.18
C THR A 15 14.07 8.79 2.11
N GLY A 16 15.14 8.23 1.55
CA GLY A 16 16.44 8.16 2.21
C GLY A 16 17.09 9.53 2.15
N CYS A 17 17.25 10.19 3.30
CA CYS A 17 18.07 11.39 3.46
C CYS A 17 19.55 11.02 3.34
N SER A 18 20.12 11.11 2.15
CA SER A 18 21.55 11.40 1.89
C SER A 18 21.73 11.46 0.38
N GLY A 19 22.42 12.43 -0.18
CA GLY A 19 22.70 12.72 -1.59
C GLY A 19 23.09 11.57 -2.52
N GLU A 20 22.46 10.44 -2.39
CA GLU A 20 22.55 9.22 -3.18
C GLU A 20 21.49 9.26 -4.29
N LYS A 21 21.83 8.66 -5.42
CA LYS A 21 20.97 8.57 -6.60
C LYS A 21 19.62 7.99 -6.22
N GLU A 22 18.54 8.69 -6.55
CA GLU A 22 17.19 8.14 -6.45
C GLU A 22 17.06 6.94 -7.41
N TRP A 23 16.39 5.89 -6.94
CA TRP A 23 16.14 4.68 -7.72
C TRP A 23 14.65 4.56 -7.97
N TYR A 24 14.27 4.31 -9.22
CA TYR A 24 12.88 4.16 -9.63
C TYR A 24 12.61 2.73 -10.06
N LEU A 25 11.50 2.17 -9.59
CA LEU A 25 11.08 0.81 -9.95
C LEU A 25 10.76 0.75 -11.44
N ALA A 26 11.50 -0.07 -12.19
CA ALA A 26 11.29 -0.23 -13.63
C ALA A 26 10.40 -1.42 -13.96
N GLU A 27 10.59 -2.53 -13.28
CA GLU A 27 9.87 -3.76 -13.56
C GLU A 27 9.66 -4.62 -12.32
N GLU A 28 8.52 -5.32 -12.29
CA GLU A 28 8.24 -6.42 -11.37
C GLU A 28 7.95 -7.68 -12.18
N PHE A 29 8.53 -8.80 -11.75
CA PHE A 29 8.28 -10.11 -12.29
C PHE A 29 7.69 -11.01 -11.22
N TRP A 30 6.44 -11.37 -11.39
CA TRP A 30 5.71 -12.25 -10.48
C TRP A 30 5.73 -13.67 -11.01
N HIS A 31 6.13 -14.62 -10.18
CA HIS A 31 6.14 -16.06 -10.50
C HIS A 31 5.30 -16.79 -9.47
N VAL A 32 4.17 -17.35 -9.92
CA VAL A 32 3.23 -18.07 -9.08
C VAL A 32 2.91 -19.40 -9.72
N GLN A 33 3.31 -20.52 -9.13
CA GLN A 33 2.98 -21.88 -9.57
C GLN A 33 3.21 -22.13 -11.09
N GLY A 34 4.34 -21.65 -11.61
CA GLY A 34 4.71 -21.81 -13.02
C GLY A 34 4.09 -20.80 -14.00
N GLN A 35 3.27 -19.88 -13.53
CA GLN A 35 2.79 -18.73 -14.31
C GLN A 35 3.65 -17.52 -14.03
N SER A 36 3.92 -16.73 -15.08
CA SER A 36 4.68 -15.48 -14.95
C SER A 36 3.83 -14.28 -15.34
N GLN A 37 3.96 -13.21 -14.60
CA GLN A 37 3.33 -11.92 -14.85
C GLN A 37 4.42 -10.86 -14.78
N ARG A 38 4.30 -9.81 -15.60
CA ARG A 38 5.22 -8.68 -15.64
C ARG A 38 4.44 -7.39 -15.48
N ILE A 39 4.97 -6.49 -14.65
CA ILE A 39 4.54 -5.11 -14.56
C ILE A 39 5.74 -4.25 -14.93
N SER A 40 5.56 -3.33 -15.88
CA SER A 40 6.60 -2.39 -16.31
C SER A 40 6.16 -0.98 -16.04
N TYR A 41 7.06 -0.14 -15.54
CA TYR A 41 6.82 1.24 -15.16
C TYR A 41 7.58 2.17 -16.11
N GLN A 42 6.93 3.25 -16.53
CA GLN A 42 7.50 4.29 -17.39
C GLN A 42 7.35 5.64 -16.70
N TYR A 43 8.37 6.48 -16.80
CA TYR A 43 8.41 7.78 -16.15
C TYR A 43 8.53 8.88 -17.22
N ASP A 44 8.03 10.07 -16.93
CA ASP A 44 8.19 11.25 -17.73
C ASP A 44 9.55 11.94 -17.48
N GLU A 45 9.77 13.12 -18.07
CA GLU A 45 11.01 13.89 -17.92
C GLU A 45 11.20 14.44 -16.50
N ASP A 46 10.12 14.59 -15.74
CA ASP A 46 10.11 15.04 -14.35
C ASP A 46 10.09 13.86 -13.36
N TRP A 47 10.26 12.63 -13.87
CA TRP A 47 10.24 11.38 -13.08
C TRP A 47 8.90 11.06 -12.43
N ASN A 48 7.79 11.62 -12.89
CA ASN A 48 6.47 11.14 -12.52
C ASN A 48 6.15 9.85 -13.27
N LEU A 49 5.44 8.92 -12.65
CA LEU A 49 4.99 7.69 -13.30
C LEU A 49 4.04 8.03 -14.46
N SER A 50 4.49 7.87 -15.71
CA SER A 50 3.71 8.21 -16.89
C SER A 50 2.88 7.05 -17.43
N ALA A 51 3.34 5.82 -17.21
CA ALA A 51 2.55 4.63 -17.52
C ALA A 51 2.96 3.40 -16.69
N CYS A 52 2.00 2.49 -16.52
CA CYS A 52 2.18 1.16 -15.97
C CYS A 52 1.62 0.15 -16.98
N VAL A 53 2.35 -0.92 -17.27
CA VAL A 53 1.92 -1.99 -18.18
C VAL A 53 1.92 -3.30 -17.41
N TYR A 54 0.72 -3.88 -17.26
CA TYR A 54 0.56 -5.25 -16.78
C TYR A 54 0.47 -6.20 -17.97
N GLN A 55 1.19 -7.29 -17.91
CA GLN A 55 1.20 -8.33 -18.94
C GLN A 55 1.33 -9.73 -18.34
N ASP A 56 0.46 -10.63 -18.76
CA ASP A 56 0.62 -12.08 -18.59
C ASP A 56 0.40 -12.80 -19.94
N GLU A 57 0.20 -14.12 -19.92
CA GLU A 57 -0.02 -14.92 -21.15
C GLU A 57 -1.29 -14.53 -21.92
N SER A 58 -2.28 -13.94 -21.28
CA SER A 58 -3.64 -13.71 -21.83
C SER A 58 -4.10 -12.27 -21.73
N ILE A 59 -3.49 -11.46 -20.85
CA ILE A 59 -3.91 -10.10 -20.54
C ILE A 59 -2.77 -9.15 -20.85
N TYR A 60 -3.10 -8.07 -21.55
CA TYR A 60 -2.28 -6.89 -21.67
C TYR A 60 -3.13 -5.68 -21.24
N GLU A 61 -2.68 -4.98 -20.22
CA GLU A 61 -3.34 -3.77 -19.73
C GLU A 61 -2.29 -2.67 -19.57
N ARG A 62 -2.60 -1.49 -20.09
CA ARG A 62 -1.78 -0.29 -19.97
C ARG A 62 -2.59 0.81 -19.28
N THR A 63 -2.07 1.32 -18.20
CA THR A 63 -2.56 2.51 -17.52
C THR A 63 -1.63 3.67 -17.82
N GLU A 64 -2.16 4.77 -18.33
CA GLU A 64 -1.45 6.02 -18.56
C GLU A 64 -1.89 7.05 -17.53
N TYR A 65 -0.93 7.81 -17.00
CA TYR A 65 -1.13 8.80 -15.94
C TYR A 65 -0.87 10.20 -16.48
N THR A 66 -1.63 11.19 -16.03
CA THR A 66 -1.46 12.60 -16.39
C THR A 66 -1.53 13.43 -15.12
N TYR A 67 -0.62 14.38 -14.98
CA TYR A 67 -0.45 15.21 -13.77
C TYR A 67 -0.70 16.69 -14.11
N ASP A 68 -0.98 17.49 -13.07
CA ASP A 68 -0.94 18.95 -13.17
C ASP A 68 0.51 19.48 -13.08
N ASP A 69 0.66 20.81 -13.15
CA ASP A 69 1.95 21.50 -13.05
C ASP A 69 2.58 21.45 -11.64
N ARG A 70 1.91 20.86 -10.67
CA ARG A 70 2.36 20.63 -9.30
C ARG A 70 2.63 19.16 -8.98
N GLY A 71 2.51 18.29 -9.99
CA GLY A 71 2.71 16.85 -9.84
C GLY A 71 1.52 16.08 -9.26
N GLU A 72 0.33 16.70 -9.16
CA GLU A 72 -0.87 16.00 -8.71
C GLU A 72 -1.53 15.23 -9.86
N LEU A 73 -1.93 13.99 -9.59
CA LEU A 73 -2.58 13.12 -10.56
C LEU A 73 -3.96 13.67 -10.97
N LEU A 74 -4.13 13.91 -12.28
CA LEU A 74 -5.37 14.39 -12.87
C LEU A 74 -6.17 13.30 -13.58
N ARG A 75 -5.49 12.30 -14.16
CA ARG A 75 -6.16 11.28 -14.96
C ARG A 75 -5.38 9.98 -15.00
N GLU A 76 -6.14 8.87 -14.96
CA GLU A 76 -5.69 7.52 -15.32
C GLU A 76 -6.52 7.04 -16.52
N ARG A 77 -5.86 6.49 -17.52
CA ARG A 77 -6.49 5.94 -18.71
C ARG A 77 -6.06 4.50 -18.90
N VAL A 78 -6.99 3.57 -18.75
CA VAL A 78 -6.73 2.13 -18.82
C VAL A 78 -7.16 1.57 -20.16
N THR A 79 -6.26 0.87 -20.84
CA THR A 79 -6.48 0.26 -22.17
C THR A 79 -6.03 -1.21 -22.19
N ASP A 80 -6.62 -2.02 -23.08
CA ASP A 80 -6.16 -3.39 -23.39
C ASP A 80 -5.16 -3.43 -24.56
N GLY A 81 -4.52 -2.30 -24.88
CA GLY A 81 -3.63 -2.09 -26.00
C GLY A 81 -4.34 -1.69 -27.31
N ARG A 82 -5.67 -1.81 -27.39
CA ARG A 82 -6.49 -1.41 -28.55
C ARG A 82 -7.68 -0.55 -28.16
N ASN A 83 -8.36 -0.93 -27.07
CA ASN A 83 -9.59 -0.30 -26.64
C ASN A 83 -9.39 0.39 -25.29
N LEU A 84 -10.08 1.51 -25.10
CA LEU A 84 -10.24 2.12 -23.78
C LEU A 84 -11.14 1.24 -22.94
N LEU A 85 -10.65 0.75 -21.81
CA LEU A 85 -11.42 -0.03 -20.84
C LEU A 85 -12.21 0.88 -19.91
N HIS A 86 -11.52 1.88 -19.34
CA HIS A 86 -12.13 2.94 -18.54
C HIS A 86 -11.16 4.12 -18.37
N GLU A 87 -11.73 5.24 -17.94
CA GLU A 87 -10.98 6.44 -17.59
C GLU A 87 -11.38 6.91 -16.19
N ILE A 88 -10.38 7.29 -15.42
CA ILE A 88 -10.55 7.90 -14.10
C ILE A 88 -10.04 9.33 -14.21
N GLN A 89 -10.82 10.27 -13.68
CA GLN A 89 -10.47 11.69 -13.61
C GLN A 89 -10.49 12.16 -12.16
N TYR A 90 -9.54 13.03 -11.82
CA TYR A 90 -9.39 13.63 -10.51
C TYR A 90 -9.66 15.13 -10.60
N THR A 91 -10.50 15.63 -9.70
CA THR A 91 -10.73 17.06 -9.51
C THR A 91 -10.17 17.46 -8.15
N ILE A 92 -9.21 18.39 -8.16
CA ILE A 92 -8.46 18.79 -6.97
C ILE A 92 -8.92 20.18 -6.54
N THR A 93 -9.30 20.32 -5.28
CA THR A 93 -9.62 21.60 -4.64
C THR A 93 -8.52 21.94 -3.64
N ARG A 94 -8.07 23.19 -3.64
CA ARG A 94 -7.02 23.69 -2.75
C ARG A 94 -7.52 24.85 -1.91
N ASP A 95 -6.91 25.05 -0.74
CA ASP A 95 -7.10 26.23 0.07
C ASP A 95 -6.29 27.45 -0.42
N GLU A 96 -6.36 28.57 0.31
CA GLU A 96 -5.64 29.80 -0.02
C GLU A 96 -4.11 29.64 0.06
N ASP A 97 -3.61 28.70 0.84
CA ASP A 97 -2.19 28.36 0.98
C ASP A 97 -1.73 27.37 -0.10
N GLY A 98 -2.64 26.89 -0.97
CA GLY A 98 -2.36 25.96 -2.06
C GLY A 98 -2.34 24.48 -1.64
N ARG A 99 -2.68 24.15 -0.39
CA ARG A 99 -2.76 22.78 0.10
C ARG A 99 -4.02 22.10 -0.43
N VAL A 100 -3.94 20.83 -0.79
CA VAL A 100 -5.10 20.04 -1.21
C VAL A 100 -6.05 19.87 -0.02
N ILE A 101 -7.29 20.28 -0.15
CA ILE A 101 -8.35 20.10 0.86
C ILE A 101 -9.40 19.10 0.42
N ARG A 102 -9.48 18.81 -0.89
CA ARG A 102 -10.40 17.83 -1.44
C ARG A 102 -9.89 17.29 -2.78
N ARG A 103 -10.10 15.98 -3.00
CA ARG A 103 -9.91 15.31 -4.28
C ARG A 103 -11.14 14.46 -4.57
N ASP A 104 -11.81 14.72 -5.69
CA ASP A 104 -12.91 13.90 -6.20
C ASP A 104 -12.41 13.02 -7.34
N LYS A 105 -12.71 11.72 -7.26
CA LYS A 105 -12.36 10.71 -8.26
C LYS A 105 -13.61 10.26 -8.99
N THR A 106 -13.62 10.43 -10.28
CA THR A 106 -14.73 9.99 -11.14
C THR A 106 -14.26 8.92 -12.10
N ARG A 107 -15.12 7.95 -12.37
CA ARG A 107 -14.92 6.92 -13.39
C ARG A 107 -16.02 7.07 -14.43
N ASP A 108 -15.63 7.30 -15.69
CA ASP A 108 -16.58 7.48 -16.80
C ASP A 108 -17.63 8.56 -16.50
N GLY A 109 -17.22 9.63 -15.78
CA GLY A 109 -18.08 10.74 -15.35
C GLY A 109 -18.92 10.49 -14.08
N GLN A 110 -18.87 9.30 -13.49
CA GLN A 110 -19.54 9.00 -12.23
C GLN A 110 -18.58 9.15 -11.05
N LEU A 111 -18.97 9.91 -10.01
CA LEU A 111 -18.22 10.01 -8.77
C LEU A 111 -18.14 8.63 -8.09
N ILE A 112 -16.91 8.18 -7.82
CA ILE A 112 -16.65 6.90 -7.16
C ILE A 112 -15.96 7.04 -5.81
N GLU A 113 -15.25 8.16 -5.59
CA GLU A 113 -14.52 8.39 -4.36
C GLU A 113 -14.33 9.89 -4.12
N THR A 114 -14.33 10.31 -2.86
CA THR A 114 -13.96 11.65 -2.41
C THR A 114 -12.96 11.54 -1.29
N GLU A 115 -11.84 12.23 -1.40
CA GLU A 115 -10.88 12.44 -0.31
C GLU A 115 -11.02 13.86 0.22
N GLU A 116 -11.05 14.04 1.54
CA GLU A 116 -11.06 15.33 2.23
C GLU A 116 -9.88 15.40 3.19
N PHE A 117 -9.22 16.57 3.27
CA PHE A 117 -8.04 16.79 4.09
C PHE A 117 -8.26 18.01 4.99
N ALA A 118 -7.87 17.89 6.26
CA ALA A 118 -7.85 19.00 7.21
C ALA A 118 -6.41 19.24 7.68
N TRP A 119 -6.01 20.52 7.71
CA TRP A 119 -4.65 20.96 8.01
C TRP A 119 -4.61 21.95 9.17
N GLU A 120 -3.52 21.91 9.95
CA GLU A 120 -3.14 22.97 10.89
C GLU A 120 -1.72 23.43 10.54
N GLY A 121 -1.58 24.65 9.98
CA GLY A 121 -0.33 25.03 9.33
C GLY A 121 0.01 24.05 8.23
N ASP A 122 1.20 23.48 8.26
CA ASP A 122 1.67 22.46 7.29
C ASP A 122 1.44 21.01 7.77
N ALA A 123 0.84 20.84 8.96
CA ALA A 123 0.57 19.51 9.51
C ALA A 123 -0.80 19.00 9.05
N LEU A 124 -0.84 17.79 8.48
CA LEU A 124 -2.08 17.07 8.20
C LEU A 124 -2.66 16.58 9.53
N LEU A 125 -3.89 16.99 9.84
CA LEU A 125 -4.63 16.56 11.03
C LEU A 125 -5.58 15.41 10.75
N MET A 126 -6.20 15.41 9.57
CA MET A 126 -7.20 14.41 9.21
C MET A 126 -7.21 14.18 7.70
N ARG A 127 -7.35 12.94 7.31
CA ARG A 127 -7.72 12.51 5.97
C ARG A 127 -9.01 11.70 6.06
N LYS A 128 -9.94 11.94 5.15
CA LYS A 128 -11.20 11.22 5.09
C LYS A 128 -11.48 10.80 3.65
N ASP A 129 -11.56 9.51 3.42
CA ASP A 129 -11.88 8.91 2.14
C ASP A 129 -13.31 8.37 2.16
N VAL A 130 -14.10 8.74 1.16
CA VAL A 130 -15.48 8.26 1.01
C VAL A 130 -15.59 7.56 -0.34
N SER A 131 -15.67 6.24 -0.33
CA SER A 131 -15.88 5.43 -1.52
C SER A 131 -17.37 5.14 -1.73
N HIS A 132 -17.83 5.28 -2.99
CA HIS A 132 -19.20 5.05 -3.40
C HIS A 132 -19.28 3.85 -4.35
N ALA A 133 -19.95 2.76 -3.97
CA ALA A 133 -20.15 1.59 -4.81
C ALA A 133 -21.60 1.11 -4.73
N PHE A 134 -22.39 1.37 -5.78
CA PHE A 134 -23.81 0.99 -5.89
C PHE A 134 -24.65 1.37 -4.66
N ASP A 135 -24.92 0.39 -3.77
CA ASP A 135 -25.69 0.56 -2.53
C ASP A 135 -24.84 0.63 -1.27
N ARG A 136 -23.50 0.64 -1.44
CA ARG A 136 -22.52 0.69 -0.35
C ARG A 136 -21.74 2.01 -0.38
N THR A 137 -21.65 2.64 0.78
CA THR A 137 -20.71 3.73 1.04
C THR A 137 -19.74 3.26 2.10
N GLU A 138 -18.45 3.44 1.85
CA GLU A 138 -17.40 3.20 2.82
C GLU A 138 -16.69 4.52 3.09
N THR A 139 -16.58 4.90 4.37
CA THR A 139 -15.86 6.07 4.82
C THR A 139 -14.69 5.62 5.68
N LEU A 140 -13.49 6.03 5.32
CA LEU A 140 -12.28 5.87 6.12
C LEU A 140 -11.88 7.25 6.60
N THR A 141 -11.73 7.42 7.92
CA THR A 141 -11.23 8.65 8.52
C THR A 141 -9.95 8.35 9.28
N GLU A 142 -8.88 9.02 8.92
CA GLU A 142 -7.56 8.93 9.53
C GLU A 142 -7.29 10.23 10.29
N GLU A 143 -6.91 10.11 11.56
CA GLU A 143 -6.56 11.24 12.43
C GLU A 143 -5.07 11.17 12.74
N PHE A 144 -4.38 12.31 12.65
CA PHE A 144 -2.95 12.41 12.85
C PHE A 144 -2.61 13.27 14.07
N GLY A 145 -1.61 12.86 14.84
CA GLY A 145 -1.02 13.62 15.93
C GLY A 145 0.50 13.62 15.80
N ASP A 146 1.13 14.79 15.84
CA ASP A 146 2.58 14.95 15.65
C ASP A 146 3.10 14.30 14.34
N GLY A 147 2.26 14.30 13.27
CA GLY A 147 2.58 13.69 11.98
C GLY A 147 2.43 12.17 11.92
N LEU A 148 2.01 11.53 13.01
CA LEU A 148 1.78 10.08 13.07
C LEU A 148 0.28 9.78 13.04
N LEU A 149 -0.12 8.69 12.39
CA LEU A 149 -1.50 8.20 12.39
C LEU A 149 -1.85 7.69 13.80
N VAL A 150 -2.79 8.36 14.50
CA VAL A 150 -3.16 7.98 15.87
C VAL A 150 -4.48 7.25 15.94
N ARG A 151 -5.36 7.44 14.95
CA ARG A 151 -6.66 6.76 14.86
C ARG A 151 -7.10 6.57 13.43
N CYS A 152 -7.72 5.43 13.15
CA CYS A 152 -8.44 5.14 11.91
C CYS A 152 -9.86 4.69 12.23
N THR A 153 -10.86 5.38 11.66
CA THR A 153 -12.27 5.01 11.78
C THR A 153 -12.78 4.58 10.42
N ARG A 154 -13.29 3.35 10.34
CA ARG A 154 -13.96 2.82 9.14
C ARG A 154 -15.45 2.71 9.39
N GLU A 155 -16.24 3.40 8.59
CA GLU A 155 -17.69 3.28 8.56
C GLU A 155 -18.11 2.64 7.23
N THR A 156 -18.87 1.55 7.30
CA THR A 156 -19.48 0.90 6.13
C THR A 156 -20.99 0.99 6.23
N LYS A 157 -21.62 1.60 5.23
CA LYS A 157 -23.08 1.74 5.13
C LYS A 157 -23.59 0.96 3.92
N ILE A 158 -24.53 0.04 4.15
CA ILE A 158 -25.21 -0.76 3.13
C ILE A 158 -26.71 -0.64 3.36
N GLY A 159 -27.41 0.08 2.47
CA GLY A 159 -28.81 0.42 2.66
C GLY A 159 -29.03 1.16 3.99
N ASN A 160 -29.80 0.57 4.91
CA ASN A 160 -30.09 1.16 6.24
C ASN A 160 -29.19 0.61 7.37
N ARG A 161 -28.19 -0.20 7.05
CA ARG A 161 -27.27 -0.77 8.03
C ARG A 161 -25.95 0.00 8.03
N THR A 162 -25.45 0.31 9.21
CA THR A 162 -24.13 0.93 9.40
C THR A 162 -23.32 0.06 10.34
N ALA A 163 -22.10 -0.22 9.96
CA ALA A 163 -21.06 -0.84 10.80
C ALA A 163 -19.92 0.17 10.95
N VAL A 164 -19.40 0.32 12.15
CA VAL A 164 -18.26 1.18 12.47
C VAL A 164 -17.20 0.34 13.16
N SER A 165 -15.96 0.49 12.74
CA SER A 165 -14.79 -0.02 13.44
C SER A 165 -13.80 1.11 13.66
N VAL A 166 -13.16 1.12 14.82
CA VAL A 166 -12.13 2.09 15.19
C VAL A 166 -10.86 1.31 15.49
N THR A 167 -9.73 1.80 14.96
CA THR A 167 -8.40 1.31 15.29
C THR A 167 -7.59 2.46 15.84
N ASP A 168 -7.05 2.31 17.03
CA ASP A 168 -6.13 3.25 17.67
C ASP A 168 -4.69 2.75 17.50
N TYR A 169 -3.76 3.69 17.31
CA TYR A 169 -2.33 3.43 17.11
C TYR A 169 -1.53 4.08 18.25
N ARG A 170 -0.60 3.33 18.81
CA ARG A 170 0.26 3.80 19.89
C ARG A 170 1.73 3.70 19.49
N TYR A 171 2.47 4.77 19.76
CA TYR A 171 3.88 4.89 19.43
C TYR A 171 4.73 5.09 20.69
N GLU A 172 5.94 4.57 20.67
CA GLU A 172 7.00 4.84 21.64
C GLU A 172 8.27 5.17 20.88
N ASP A 173 8.90 6.31 21.18
CA ASP A 173 10.09 6.81 20.48
C ASP A 173 9.95 6.86 18.94
N GLY A 174 8.73 7.17 18.44
CA GLY A 174 8.41 7.22 17.02
C GLY A 174 8.17 5.85 16.35
N LEU A 175 8.30 4.75 17.07
CA LEU A 175 8.01 3.40 16.59
C LEU A 175 6.58 2.99 16.97
N LEU A 176 5.84 2.41 16.04
CA LEU A 176 4.50 1.85 16.28
C LEU A 176 4.65 0.63 17.19
N VAL A 177 4.10 0.68 18.40
CA VAL A 177 4.19 -0.44 19.36
C VAL A 177 2.89 -1.20 19.53
N GLU A 178 1.77 -0.59 19.14
CA GLU A 178 0.45 -1.23 19.21
C GLU A 178 -0.52 -0.61 18.21
N GLU A 179 -1.30 -1.44 17.55
CA GLU A 179 -2.58 -1.07 16.96
C GLU A 179 -3.68 -1.90 17.61
N SER A 180 -4.82 -1.28 17.91
CA SER A 180 -5.90 -1.94 18.65
C SER A 180 -7.28 -1.46 18.24
N SER A 181 -8.24 -2.39 18.26
CA SER A 181 -9.66 -2.14 18.12
C SER A 181 -10.44 -2.89 19.20
N ASP A 182 -11.77 -2.80 19.18
CA ASP A 182 -12.63 -3.55 20.12
C ASP A 182 -12.44 -5.06 20.04
N LEU A 183 -12.02 -5.59 18.89
CA LEU A 183 -11.93 -7.03 18.62
C LEU A 183 -10.50 -7.55 18.63
N TYR A 184 -9.56 -6.79 18.11
CA TYR A 184 -8.19 -7.25 17.93
C TYR A 184 -7.17 -6.23 18.42
N ARG A 185 -5.98 -6.73 18.69
CA ARG A 185 -4.79 -5.96 19.01
C ARG A 185 -3.59 -6.60 18.34
N THR A 186 -2.74 -5.79 17.72
CA THR A 186 -1.42 -6.19 17.25
C THR A 186 -0.36 -5.47 18.08
N VAL A 187 0.60 -6.20 18.60
CA VAL A 187 1.70 -5.68 19.42
C VAL A 187 3.01 -5.87 18.68
N TYR A 188 3.81 -4.83 18.63
CA TYR A 188 5.09 -4.79 17.93
C TYR A 188 6.23 -4.70 18.92
N THR A 189 7.24 -5.54 18.77
CA THR A 189 8.44 -5.56 19.61
C THR A 189 9.68 -5.27 18.79
N TYR A 190 10.51 -4.36 19.28
CA TYR A 190 11.71 -3.89 18.58
C TYR A 190 12.97 -4.13 19.40
N GLU A 191 14.09 -4.31 18.73
CA GLU A 191 15.42 -4.28 19.31
C GLU A 191 16.34 -3.44 18.42
N ASN A 192 17.01 -2.44 18.98
CA ASN A 192 17.89 -1.51 18.25
C ASN A 192 17.20 -0.87 17.02
N GLY A 193 15.91 -0.52 17.13
CA GLY A 193 15.11 0.07 16.06
C GLY A 193 14.64 -0.91 14.99
N LYS A 194 14.99 -2.19 15.06
CA LYS A 194 14.51 -3.23 14.14
C LYS A 194 13.33 -3.97 14.75
N LEU A 195 12.28 -4.20 13.96
CA LEU A 195 11.12 -4.99 14.35
C LEU A 195 11.54 -6.45 14.53
N LEU A 196 11.28 -7.04 15.69
CA LEU A 196 11.59 -8.45 15.96
C LEU A 196 10.35 -9.33 15.95
N ARG A 197 9.20 -8.78 16.35
CA ARG A 197 7.98 -9.57 16.51
C ARG A 197 6.74 -8.70 16.32
N GLU A 198 5.75 -9.26 15.65
CA GLU A 198 4.36 -8.81 15.63
C GLU A 198 3.51 -9.91 16.24
N GLU A 199 2.67 -9.61 17.21
CA GLU A 199 1.76 -10.56 17.82
C GLU A 199 0.31 -10.13 17.59
N TYR A 200 -0.47 -10.98 16.93
CA TYR A 200 -1.88 -10.77 16.68
C TYR A 200 -2.73 -11.43 17.75
N ILE A 201 -3.58 -10.64 18.41
CA ILE A 201 -4.44 -11.01 19.53
C ILE A 201 -5.89 -10.71 19.15
N LEU A 202 -6.77 -11.71 19.21
CA LEU A 202 -8.19 -11.59 18.94
C LEU A 202 -8.99 -11.90 20.20
N ASN A 203 -9.90 -11.01 20.59
CA ASN A 203 -10.70 -11.14 21.83
C ASN A 203 -9.86 -11.47 23.07
N GLY A 204 -8.65 -10.89 23.16
CA GLY A 204 -7.72 -11.10 24.29
C GLY A 204 -6.92 -12.40 24.25
N SER A 205 -7.07 -13.22 23.20
CA SER A 205 -6.31 -14.47 23.04
C SER A 205 -5.33 -14.34 21.88
N PRO A 206 -4.03 -14.67 22.06
CA PRO A 206 -3.08 -14.75 20.94
C PRO A 206 -3.59 -15.72 19.87
N GLN A 207 -3.40 -15.37 18.60
CA GLN A 207 -3.81 -16.19 17.46
C GLN A 207 -2.62 -16.59 16.61
N SER A 208 -1.72 -15.66 16.37
CA SER A 208 -0.52 -15.86 15.56
C SER A 208 0.51 -14.78 15.85
N HIS A 209 1.74 -15.03 15.45
CA HIS A 209 2.77 -14.00 15.47
C HIS A 209 3.74 -14.17 14.31
N TRP A 210 4.37 -13.04 13.92
CA TRP A 210 5.51 -13.02 13.04
C TRP A 210 6.79 -12.81 13.85
N GLU A 211 7.85 -13.52 13.49
CA GLU A 211 9.21 -13.30 13.96
C GLU A 211 10.09 -12.81 12.80
N TYR A 212 10.96 -11.86 13.08
CA TYR A 212 11.81 -11.20 12.08
C TYR A 212 13.28 -11.49 12.35
N GLY A 213 13.99 -11.94 11.31
CA GLY A 213 15.43 -12.14 11.29
C GLY A 213 16.08 -11.27 10.21
N TYR A 214 17.23 -10.70 10.51
CA TYR A 214 17.95 -9.81 9.60
C TYR A 214 19.38 -10.28 9.39
N THR A 215 19.83 -10.20 8.14
CA THR A 215 21.24 -10.27 7.76
C THR A 215 21.64 -8.93 7.12
N ASP A 216 22.83 -8.86 6.50
CA ASP A 216 23.29 -7.63 5.84
C ASP A 216 22.39 -7.24 4.65
N ASN A 217 21.81 -8.23 3.96
CA ASN A 217 21.04 -8.02 2.74
C ASN A 217 19.70 -8.78 2.71
N THR A 218 19.27 -9.40 3.80
CA THR A 218 17.97 -10.06 3.85
C THR A 218 17.18 -9.69 5.10
N CYS A 219 15.85 -9.68 4.95
CA CYS A 219 14.90 -9.74 6.05
C CYS A 219 14.06 -10.99 5.86
N GLU A 220 14.10 -11.89 6.81
CA GLU A 220 13.24 -13.06 6.87
C GLU A 220 12.14 -12.81 7.92
N ARG A 221 10.88 -13.08 7.57
CA ARG A 221 9.80 -13.13 8.53
C ARG A 221 9.11 -14.48 8.49
N THR A 222 8.82 -15.01 9.66
CA THR A 222 8.23 -16.33 9.83
C THR A 222 6.99 -16.24 10.69
N GLN A 223 5.86 -16.76 10.21
CA GLN A 223 4.59 -16.75 10.91
C GLN A 223 4.33 -18.08 11.61
N TYR A 224 3.91 -17.99 12.86
CA TYR A 224 3.49 -19.12 13.67
C TYR A 224 2.05 -18.92 14.15
N ASP A 225 1.31 -20.03 14.34
CA ASP A 225 0.03 -20.03 15.06
C ASP A 225 0.25 -19.92 16.57
N ASP A 226 -0.84 -19.93 17.34
CA ASP A 226 -0.82 -19.87 18.82
C ASP A 226 -0.19 -21.13 19.45
N ALA A 227 -0.17 -22.25 18.75
CA ALA A 227 0.47 -23.51 19.15
C ALA A 227 1.97 -23.57 18.78
N GLY A 228 2.51 -22.56 18.07
CA GLY A 228 3.87 -22.52 17.58
C GLY A 228 4.09 -23.31 16.30
N THR A 229 3.04 -23.63 15.55
CA THR A 229 3.16 -24.30 14.26
C THR A 229 3.48 -23.26 13.18
N LEU A 230 4.44 -23.57 12.31
CA LEU A 230 4.79 -22.75 11.16
C LEU A 230 3.61 -22.64 10.18
N ILE A 231 3.18 -21.39 9.87
CA ILE A 231 2.11 -21.08 8.91
C ILE A 231 2.71 -20.64 7.58
N ALA A 232 3.63 -19.66 7.64
CA ALA A 232 4.20 -19.02 6.45
C ALA A 232 5.61 -18.50 6.73
N ARG A 233 6.38 -18.35 5.67
CA ARG A 233 7.69 -17.72 5.71
C ARG A 233 7.84 -16.82 4.50
N GLU A 234 8.46 -15.65 4.68
CA GLU A 234 8.79 -14.72 3.62
C GLU A 234 10.25 -14.29 3.74
N ILE A 235 10.95 -14.23 2.62
CA ILE A 235 12.33 -13.74 2.55
C ILE A 235 12.38 -12.58 1.59
N SER A 236 12.74 -11.41 2.09
CA SER A 236 13.03 -10.20 1.32
C SER A 236 14.54 -10.05 1.15
N THR A 237 15.00 -9.89 -0.09
CA THR A 237 16.42 -9.69 -0.44
C THR A 237 16.62 -8.28 -0.99
N TYR A 238 17.67 -7.62 -0.53
CA TYR A 238 18.02 -6.25 -0.91
C TYR A 238 19.38 -6.23 -1.62
N ASP A 239 19.58 -5.27 -2.52
CA ASP A 239 20.88 -5.03 -3.12
C ASP A 239 21.79 -4.22 -2.16
N HIS A 240 23.02 -3.93 -2.63
CA HIS A 240 23.99 -3.19 -1.84
C HIS A 240 23.63 -1.71 -1.59
N THR A 241 22.63 -1.17 -2.26
CA THR A 241 22.10 0.18 -2.08
C THR A 241 20.82 0.19 -1.20
N GLY A 242 20.34 -0.99 -0.77
CA GLY A 242 19.16 -1.14 0.06
C GLY A 242 17.85 -1.28 -0.72
N ASN A 243 17.88 -1.37 -2.07
CA ASN A 243 16.69 -1.61 -2.86
C ASN A 243 16.24 -3.06 -2.72
N LEU A 244 14.93 -3.28 -2.54
CA LEU A 244 14.33 -4.61 -2.53
C LEU A 244 14.40 -5.23 -3.93
N ILE A 245 15.16 -6.31 -4.11
CA ILE A 245 15.33 -6.96 -5.42
C ILE A 245 14.55 -8.26 -5.57
N ARG A 246 14.14 -8.88 -4.46
CA ARG A 246 13.38 -10.12 -4.49
C ARG A 246 12.59 -10.35 -3.20
N VAL A 247 11.39 -10.90 -3.32
CA VAL A 247 10.60 -11.46 -2.21
C VAL A 247 10.20 -12.88 -2.57
N GLU A 248 10.39 -13.82 -1.67
CA GLU A 248 10.04 -15.23 -1.79
C GLU A 248 9.03 -15.60 -0.71
N TYR A 249 7.99 -16.36 -1.08
CA TYR A 249 6.90 -16.78 -0.20
C TYR A 249 6.85 -18.29 -0.09
N TYR A 250 6.77 -18.80 1.14
CA TYR A 250 6.77 -20.23 1.48
C TYR A 250 5.53 -20.55 2.33
N ASP A 251 4.92 -21.71 2.08
CA ASP A 251 3.78 -22.27 2.80
C ASP A 251 4.14 -23.51 3.65
N GLY A 252 5.39 -23.56 4.13
CA GLY A 252 5.97 -24.69 4.84
C GLY A 252 6.78 -25.66 3.97
N ALA A 253 6.83 -25.46 2.65
CA ALA A 253 7.69 -26.20 1.73
C ALA A 253 9.14 -25.66 1.72
N GLU A 254 10.10 -26.43 1.19
CA GLU A 254 11.49 -25.99 1.01
C GLU A 254 11.64 -24.98 -0.13
N GLU A 255 10.82 -25.12 -1.20
CA GLU A 255 10.81 -24.23 -2.35
C GLU A 255 9.71 -23.18 -2.23
N PRO A 256 9.94 -21.95 -2.68
CA PRO A 256 8.92 -20.91 -2.64
C PRO A 256 7.78 -21.26 -3.63
N TRP A 257 6.54 -21.14 -3.18
CA TRP A 257 5.36 -21.30 -4.05
C TRP A 257 5.12 -20.07 -4.94
N GLN A 258 5.68 -18.92 -4.52
CA GLN A 258 5.64 -17.65 -5.24
C GLN A 258 6.91 -16.87 -4.97
N TYR A 259 7.38 -16.11 -5.96
CA TYR A 259 8.36 -15.05 -5.76
C TYR A 259 8.10 -13.87 -6.67
N VAL A 260 8.59 -12.70 -6.25
CA VAL A 260 8.58 -11.45 -7.03
C VAL A 260 10.01 -10.94 -7.14
N SER A 261 10.41 -10.51 -8.33
CA SER A 261 11.71 -9.87 -8.56
C SER A 261 11.49 -8.45 -9.06
N TYR A 262 12.36 -7.54 -8.65
CA TYR A 262 12.26 -6.11 -8.93
C TYR A 262 13.50 -5.64 -9.67
N GLN A 263 13.32 -4.72 -10.63
CA GLN A 263 14.40 -4.05 -11.33
C GLN A 263 14.21 -2.54 -11.23
N TYR A 264 15.33 -1.83 -11.07
CA TYR A 264 15.33 -0.38 -10.86
C TYR A 264 16.15 0.32 -11.93
N ILE A 265 15.79 1.58 -12.19
CA ILE A 265 16.53 2.53 -13.03
C ILE A 265 16.90 3.77 -12.22
N THR A 266 17.92 4.46 -12.65
CA THR A 266 18.32 5.77 -12.09
C THR A 266 18.01 6.87 -13.10
N PRO A 267 17.75 8.10 -12.63
CA PRO A 267 17.64 9.29 -13.46
C PRO A 267 18.83 9.54 -14.38
#